data_af9f9a344bf5ac87d9e2da44870a5ede
#
_entry.id   af9f9a344bf5ac87d9e2da44870a5ede
#
_cell.length_a   1.000
_cell.length_b   1.000
_cell.length_c   1.000
_cell.angle_alpha   90.00
_cell.angle_beta   90.00
_cell.angle_gamma   90.00
#
_symmetry.space_group_name_H-M   'P 1'
#
loop_
_entity.id
_entity.type
_entity.pdbx_description
1 polymer ?
#
loop_
_entity_poly.entity_id
_entity_poly.type
_entity_poly.pdbx_seq_one_letter_code
_entity_poly.pdbx_strand_id
1 'polypeptide(L)'
;MRYTPIIGSQDDDVEYQSIKPKHYPCPQCGKRGKRKHVITRRIAHVAALNRRSWIVADVGVYKARCACCKYFQAAIPDVPPRGRYSLEVRNTVANALIRDRMPYLSVIRRMQEDYRLALSLGYIHACFLWAHEQINMETHWDFVRTNFSTLHRI
;
A
#
# COMPACT_ATOMS: atom_id res chain seq x y z
N MET A 1 -25.57 6.79 9.51
CA MET A 1 -25.08 7.87 8.63
C MET A 1 -23.98 7.33 7.73
N ARG A 2 -24.22 7.29 6.44
CA ARG A 2 -23.17 6.96 5.48
C ARG A 2 -22.28 8.20 5.33
N TYR A 3 -21.11 8.14 5.86
CA TYR A 3 -20.09 9.18 5.62
C TYR A 3 -19.66 9.03 4.15
N THR A 4 -20.24 9.81 3.27
CA THR A 4 -19.68 10.00 1.93
C THR A 4 -18.60 11.07 2.09
N PRO A 5 -17.32 10.72 2.04
CA PRO A 5 -16.29 11.74 2.09
C PRO A 5 -16.45 12.60 0.85
N ILE A 6 -16.49 13.89 1.05
CA ILE A 6 -16.51 14.88 -0.02
C ILE A 6 -15.21 14.70 -0.81
N ILE A 7 -15.28 14.02 -1.94
CA ILE A 7 -14.25 14.06 -2.96
C ILE A 7 -14.50 15.36 -3.69
N GLY A 8 -13.67 16.34 -3.49
CA GLY A 8 -13.99 17.53 -4.20
C GLY A 8 -13.11 18.72 -3.90
N SER A 9 -11.86 18.66 -4.27
CA SER A 9 -11.29 19.78 -4.98
C SER A 9 -11.12 19.36 -6.44
N GLN A 10 -11.27 20.26 -7.38
CA GLN A 10 -11.03 20.03 -8.82
C GLN A 10 -9.58 19.56 -9.11
N ASP A 11 -8.74 19.51 -8.08
CA ASP A 11 -7.32 19.18 -8.13
C ASP A 11 -6.97 17.76 -7.65
N ASP A 12 -7.96 16.96 -7.22
CA ASP A 12 -7.69 15.58 -6.76
C ASP A 12 -7.77 14.60 -7.94
N ASP A 13 -6.73 13.78 -8.10
CA ASP A 13 -6.74 12.65 -9.04
C ASP A 13 -7.43 11.46 -8.39
N VAL A 14 -8.43 10.90 -9.06
CA VAL A 14 -9.19 9.76 -8.56
C VAL A 14 -9.20 8.64 -9.58
N GLU A 15 -8.72 7.48 -9.18
CA GLU A 15 -8.83 6.22 -9.91
C GLU A 15 -9.98 5.39 -9.33
N TYR A 16 -10.94 5.01 -10.17
CA TYR A 16 -12.08 4.19 -9.77
C TYR A 16 -11.85 2.73 -10.14
N GLN A 17 -12.06 1.84 -9.17
CA GLN A 17 -11.98 0.40 -9.36
C GLN A 17 -13.26 -0.28 -8.87
N SER A 18 -13.62 -1.39 -9.49
CA SER A 18 -14.78 -2.18 -9.11
C SER A 18 -14.38 -3.65 -9.02
N ILE A 19 -14.31 -4.18 -7.78
CA ILE A 19 -13.89 -5.55 -7.50
C ILE A 19 -15.00 -6.23 -6.70
N LYS A 20 -16.08 -6.56 -7.39
CA LYS A 20 -17.28 -7.13 -6.77
C LYS A 20 -17.85 -8.33 -7.55
N PRO A 21 -17.04 -9.35 -7.90
CA PRO A 21 -17.55 -10.55 -8.52
C PRO A 21 -18.63 -11.22 -7.64
N LYS A 22 -19.46 -12.03 -8.22
CA LYS A 22 -20.54 -12.73 -7.47
C LYS A 22 -19.99 -13.68 -6.42
N HIS A 23 -18.84 -14.27 -6.70
CA HIS A 23 -18.13 -15.19 -5.80
C HIS A 23 -16.65 -14.83 -5.74
N TYR A 24 -16.04 -15.10 -4.58
CA TYR A 24 -14.63 -14.83 -4.34
C TYR A 24 -14.05 -15.88 -3.37
N PRO A 25 -12.82 -16.37 -3.58
CA PRO A 25 -12.24 -17.38 -2.71
C PRO A 25 -11.84 -16.80 -1.36
N CYS A 26 -12.03 -17.59 -0.29
CA CYS A 26 -11.53 -17.25 1.04
C CYS A 26 -9.99 -17.13 1.00
N PRO A 27 -9.40 -16.05 1.52
CA PRO A 27 -7.96 -15.83 1.46
C PRO A 27 -7.15 -16.81 2.31
N GLN A 28 -7.79 -17.50 3.26
CA GLN A 28 -7.10 -18.47 4.14
C GLN A 28 -7.20 -19.90 3.62
N CYS A 29 -8.37 -20.35 3.18
CA CYS A 29 -8.60 -21.74 2.80
C CYS A 29 -8.99 -21.97 1.34
N GLY A 30 -9.20 -20.89 0.57
CA GLY A 30 -9.60 -20.96 -0.83
C GLY A 30 -11.05 -21.38 -1.09
N LYS A 31 -11.85 -21.66 -0.07
CA LYS A 31 -13.26 -22.00 -0.24
C LYS A 31 -14.04 -20.84 -0.83
N ARG A 32 -14.95 -21.15 -1.75
CA ARG A 32 -15.75 -20.16 -2.48
C ARG A 32 -16.72 -19.44 -1.57
N GLY A 33 -16.61 -18.12 -1.49
CA GLY A 33 -17.54 -17.24 -0.78
C GLY A 33 -18.55 -16.59 -1.72
N LYS A 34 -19.75 -16.37 -1.22
CA LYS A 34 -20.80 -15.63 -1.93
C LYS A 34 -20.85 -14.19 -1.45
N ARG A 35 -20.95 -13.24 -2.40
CA ARG A 35 -21.10 -11.82 -2.08
C ARG A 35 -22.35 -11.57 -1.25
N LYS A 36 -22.17 -10.84 -0.16
CA LYS A 36 -23.25 -10.41 0.74
C LYS A 36 -23.64 -8.94 0.50
N HIS A 37 -22.64 -8.08 0.40
CA HIS A 37 -22.83 -6.66 0.11
C HIS A 37 -21.57 -6.08 -0.53
N VAL A 38 -21.62 -4.81 -0.87
CA VAL A 38 -20.50 -4.05 -1.45
C VAL A 38 -20.22 -2.87 -0.54
N ILE A 39 -18.95 -2.61 -0.31
CA ILE A 39 -18.48 -1.42 0.39
C ILE A 39 -17.62 -0.59 -0.55
N THR A 40 -17.58 0.72 -0.32
CA THR A 40 -16.66 1.62 -1.01
C THR A 40 -15.48 1.89 -0.09
N ARG A 41 -14.27 1.61 -0.58
CA ARG A 41 -13.01 1.91 0.10
C ARG A 41 -12.30 3.06 -0.58
N ARG A 42 -11.69 3.89 0.23
CA ARG A 42 -10.92 5.04 -0.21
C ARG A 42 -9.48 4.86 0.25
N ILE A 43 -8.58 4.76 -0.71
CA ILE A 43 -7.17 4.47 -0.51
C ILE A 43 -6.36 5.68 -0.94
N ALA A 44 -5.52 6.20 -0.07
CA ALA A 44 -4.57 7.23 -0.44
C ALA A 44 -3.50 6.67 -1.38
N HIS A 45 -3.20 7.42 -2.43
CA HIS A 45 -2.31 7.03 -3.49
C HIS A 45 -1.36 8.17 -3.87
N VAL A 46 -0.30 7.87 -4.58
CA VAL A 46 0.62 8.85 -5.17
C VAL A 46 0.71 8.56 -6.67
N ALA A 47 0.44 9.57 -7.47
CA ALA A 47 0.50 9.48 -8.93
C ALA A 47 1.21 10.69 -9.53
N ALA A 48 0.66 11.88 -9.40
CA ALA A 48 1.24 13.11 -9.92
C ALA A 48 1.75 14.03 -8.79
N LEU A 49 2.82 14.76 -9.07
CA LEU A 49 3.34 15.80 -8.17
C LEU A 49 2.33 16.94 -8.01
N ASN A 50 2.31 17.54 -6.82
CA ASN A 50 1.46 18.66 -6.43
C ASN A 50 -0.05 18.35 -6.45
N ARG A 51 -0.42 17.08 -6.53
CA ARG A 51 -1.81 16.62 -6.51
C ARG A 51 -2.02 15.56 -5.46
N ARG A 52 -3.20 15.60 -4.82
CA ARG A 52 -3.66 14.50 -4.00
C ARG A 52 -4.24 13.43 -4.91
N SER A 53 -3.89 12.19 -4.69
CA SER A 53 -4.35 11.06 -5.49
C SER A 53 -5.05 10.03 -4.62
N TRP A 54 -6.13 9.44 -5.15
CA TRP A 54 -6.96 8.45 -4.47
C TRP A 54 -7.28 7.29 -5.39
N ILE A 55 -7.33 6.10 -4.79
CA ILE A 55 -8.02 4.94 -5.38
C ILE A 55 -9.33 4.79 -4.63
N VAL A 56 -10.44 4.87 -5.36
CA VAL A 56 -11.78 4.62 -4.83
C VAL A 56 -12.27 3.29 -5.39
N ALA A 57 -12.45 2.29 -4.53
CA ALA A 57 -12.78 0.94 -4.94
C ALA A 57 -14.10 0.49 -4.33
N ASP A 58 -15.01 0.04 -5.19
CA ASP A 58 -16.18 -0.73 -4.79
C ASP A 58 -15.76 -2.20 -4.64
N VAL A 59 -15.80 -2.67 -3.40
CA VAL A 59 -15.25 -3.98 -3.02
C VAL A 59 -16.36 -4.87 -2.49
N GLY A 60 -16.46 -6.08 -3.02
CA GLY A 60 -17.37 -7.09 -2.52
C GLY A 60 -16.96 -7.60 -1.14
N VAL A 61 -17.94 -7.80 -0.27
CA VAL A 61 -17.81 -8.48 1.01
C VAL A 61 -18.49 -9.82 0.92
N TYR A 62 -17.77 -10.88 1.26
CA TYR A 62 -18.12 -12.26 1.03
C TYR A 62 -18.23 -13.04 2.33
N LYS A 63 -19.04 -14.09 2.29
CA LYS A 63 -19.11 -15.08 3.35
C LYS A 63 -18.90 -16.46 2.73
N ALA A 64 -17.86 -17.16 3.16
CA ALA A 64 -17.60 -18.54 2.81
C ALA A 64 -18.17 -19.50 3.86
N ARG A 65 -18.42 -20.74 3.44
CA ARG A 65 -18.79 -21.85 4.33
C ARG A 65 -17.54 -22.51 4.93
N CYS A 66 -16.65 -21.67 5.48
CA CYS A 66 -15.44 -22.16 6.15
C CYS A 66 -15.40 -21.68 7.60
N ALA A 67 -14.66 -22.42 8.45
CA ALA A 67 -14.49 -22.05 9.85
C ALA A 67 -13.42 -20.96 10.06
N CYS A 68 -12.59 -20.69 9.07
CA CYS A 68 -11.44 -19.78 9.20
C CYS A 68 -11.81 -18.29 9.17
N CYS A 69 -12.92 -17.91 8.54
CA CYS A 69 -13.41 -16.52 8.57
C CYS A 69 -14.92 -16.44 8.37
N LYS A 70 -15.55 -15.48 9.06
CA LYS A 70 -16.98 -15.20 8.88
C LYS A 70 -17.24 -14.36 7.65
N TYR A 71 -16.46 -13.31 7.48
CA TYR A 71 -16.54 -12.38 6.36
C TYR A 71 -15.14 -12.00 5.88
N PHE A 72 -15.02 -11.76 4.59
CA PHE A 72 -13.78 -11.27 3.98
C PHE A 72 -14.09 -10.38 2.78
N GLN A 73 -13.15 -9.53 2.43
CA GLN A 73 -13.24 -8.61 1.31
C GLN A 73 -12.42 -9.12 0.13
N ALA A 74 -12.83 -8.76 -1.08
CA ALA A 74 -11.99 -8.95 -2.25
C ALA A 74 -10.73 -8.10 -2.12
N ALA A 75 -9.60 -8.60 -2.61
CA ALA A 75 -8.35 -7.88 -2.63
C ALA A 75 -8.39 -6.74 -3.66
N ILE A 76 -7.92 -5.56 -3.28
CA ILE A 76 -7.69 -4.45 -4.20
C ILE A 76 -6.27 -4.59 -4.72
N PRO A 77 -6.04 -4.58 -6.05
CA PRO A 77 -4.69 -4.61 -6.62
C PRO A 77 -3.82 -3.50 -6.05
N ASP A 78 -2.57 -3.81 -5.73
CA ASP A 78 -1.58 -2.86 -5.22
C ASP A 78 -1.97 -2.14 -3.91
N VAL A 79 -2.85 -2.75 -3.13
CA VAL A 79 -3.23 -2.28 -1.80
C VAL A 79 -3.09 -3.44 -0.80
N PRO A 80 -2.34 -3.26 0.29
CA PRO A 80 -2.24 -4.27 1.34
C PRO A 80 -3.60 -4.59 1.96
N PRO A 81 -3.83 -5.81 2.47
CA PRO A 81 -5.06 -6.14 3.18
C PRO A 81 -5.34 -5.13 4.30
N ARG A 82 -6.56 -4.60 4.36
CA ARG A 82 -7.00 -3.56 5.30
C ARG A 82 -6.19 -2.25 5.23
N GLY A 83 -5.33 -2.09 4.20
CA GLY A 83 -4.50 -0.91 4.02
C GLY A 83 -5.33 0.34 3.71
N ARG A 84 -4.86 1.49 4.20
CA ARG A 84 -5.37 2.83 3.87
C ARG A 84 -4.55 3.53 2.81
N TYR A 85 -3.41 2.96 2.49
CA TYR A 85 -2.42 3.49 1.55
C TYR A 85 -2.09 2.43 0.51
N SER A 86 -1.87 2.86 -0.74
CA SER A 86 -1.41 1.98 -1.80
C SER A 86 0.04 1.53 -1.60
N LEU A 87 0.45 0.48 -2.29
CA LEU A 87 1.85 0.06 -2.32
C LEU A 87 2.78 1.14 -2.88
N GLU A 88 2.30 1.98 -3.80
CA GLU A 88 3.04 3.12 -4.33
C GLU A 88 3.42 4.12 -3.24
N VAL A 89 2.50 4.42 -2.32
CA VAL A 89 2.81 5.26 -1.15
C VAL A 89 3.92 4.63 -0.33
N ARG A 90 3.80 3.34 -0.02
CA ARG A 90 4.79 2.60 0.75
C ARG A 90 6.15 2.58 0.08
N ASN A 91 6.19 2.29 -1.23
CA ASN A 91 7.42 2.26 -2.00
C ASN A 91 8.08 3.64 -2.08
N THR A 92 7.30 4.70 -2.27
CA THR A 92 7.80 6.09 -2.30
C THR A 92 8.44 6.48 -0.96
N VAL A 93 7.79 6.16 0.15
CA VAL A 93 8.33 6.39 1.49
C VAL A 93 9.59 5.56 1.74
N ALA A 94 9.57 4.27 1.42
CA ALA A 94 10.71 3.38 1.59
C ALA A 94 11.93 3.82 0.78
N ASN A 95 11.73 4.25 -0.46
CA ASN A 95 12.81 4.78 -1.29
C ASN A 95 13.41 6.07 -0.72
N ALA A 96 12.58 6.97 -0.20
CA ALA A 96 13.07 8.18 0.45
C ALA A 96 13.92 7.87 1.69
N LEU A 97 13.51 6.90 2.49
CA LEU A 97 14.23 6.48 3.71
C LEU A 97 15.54 5.76 3.41
N ILE A 98 15.52 4.80 2.49
CA ILE A 98 16.63 3.86 2.27
C ILE A 98 17.57 4.34 1.18
N ARG A 99 17.04 4.66 0.01
CA ARG A 99 17.84 5.11 -1.12
C ARG A 99 18.35 6.54 -0.94
N ASP A 100 17.45 7.46 -0.58
CA ASP A 100 17.76 8.88 -0.43
C ASP A 100 18.26 9.22 0.99
N ARG A 101 18.21 8.27 1.91
CA ARG A 101 18.66 8.39 3.31
C ARG A 101 18.08 9.60 4.05
N MET A 102 16.82 9.90 3.78
CA MET A 102 16.13 11.03 4.40
C MET A 102 15.71 10.72 5.84
N PRO A 103 15.85 11.67 6.77
CA PRO A 103 15.25 11.57 8.10
C PRO A 103 13.72 11.48 8.02
N TYR A 104 13.07 10.84 9.00
CA TYR A 104 11.62 10.64 9.03
C TYR A 104 10.81 11.95 8.84
N LEU A 105 11.18 13.01 9.56
CA LEU A 105 10.48 14.30 9.45
C LEU A 105 10.63 14.92 8.06
N SER A 106 11.77 14.73 7.41
CA SER A 106 11.97 15.20 6.04
C SER A 106 11.12 14.43 5.04
N VAL A 107 10.94 13.11 5.25
CA VAL A 107 10.04 12.29 4.44
C VAL A 107 8.58 12.74 4.60
N ILE A 108 8.14 12.99 5.83
CA ILE A 108 6.79 13.50 6.10
C ILE A 108 6.56 14.83 5.37
N ARG A 109 7.52 15.74 5.44
CA ARG A 109 7.45 17.04 4.75
C ARG A 109 7.39 16.86 3.23
N ARG A 110 8.27 16.02 2.66
CA ARG A 110 8.28 15.73 1.22
C ARG A 110 6.93 15.17 0.75
N MET A 111 6.36 14.21 1.47
CA MET A 111 5.07 13.62 1.11
C MET A 111 3.94 14.65 1.15
N GLN A 112 3.97 15.55 2.13
CA GLN A 112 3.00 16.64 2.23
C GLN A 112 3.15 17.66 1.10
N GLU A 113 4.37 18.04 0.74
CA GLU A 113 4.65 19.02 -0.30
C GLU A 113 4.41 18.47 -1.70
N ASP A 114 4.91 17.28 -2.00
CA ASP A 114 4.88 16.69 -3.34
C ASP A 114 3.53 16.05 -3.68
N TYR A 115 2.84 15.46 -2.71
CA TYR A 115 1.62 14.68 -2.93
C TYR A 115 0.43 15.14 -2.10
N ARG A 116 0.58 16.19 -1.29
CA ARG A 116 -0.44 16.67 -0.34
C ARG A 116 -0.97 15.56 0.57
N LEU A 117 -0.08 14.65 0.95
CA LEU A 117 -0.39 13.48 1.75
C LEU A 117 0.24 13.62 3.14
N ALA A 118 -0.63 13.74 4.16
CA ALA A 118 -0.20 13.79 5.55
C ALA A 118 0.01 12.37 6.09
N LEU A 119 1.26 12.03 6.45
CA LEU A 119 1.62 10.75 7.02
C LEU A 119 2.07 10.90 8.48
N SER A 120 1.75 9.91 9.30
CA SER A 120 2.21 9.86 10.69
C SER A 120 3.63 9.27 10.79
N LEU A 121 4.35 9.62 11.86
CA LEU A 121 5.64 9.00 12.19
C LEU A 121 5.53 7.47 12.30
N GLY A 122 4.45 6.97 12.90
CA GLY A 122 4.21 5.54 13.02
C GLY A 122 4.09 4.83 11.68
N TYR A 123 3.44 5.46 10.70
CA TYR A 123 3.35 4.92 9.35
C TYR A 123 4.71 4.93 8.63
N ILE A 124 5.48 6.01 8.75
CA ILE A 124 6.84 6.08 8.18
C ILE A 124 7.72 4.98 8.77
N HIS A 125 7.66 4.76 10.08
CA HIS A 125 8.40 3.68 10.74
C HIS A 125 7.94 2.30 10.26
N ALA A 126 6.65 2.07 10.10
CA ALA A 126 6.12 0.83 9.54
C ALA A 126 6.61 0.57 8.11
N CYS A 127 6.70 1.61 7.28
CA CYS A 127 7.29 1.50 5.94
C CYS A 127 8.78 1.14 5.98
N PHE A 128 9.53 1.70 6.92
CA PHE A 128 10.93 1.36 7.12
C PHE A 128 11.12 -0.11 7.52
N LEU A 129 10.34 -0.60 8.48
CA LEU A 129 10.39 -2.01 8.89
C LEU A 129 9.99 -2.96 7.75
N TRP A 130 8.93 -2.62 7.03
CA TRP A 130 8.51 -3.40 5.87
C TRP A 130 9.61 -3.46 4.80
N ALA A 131 10.23 -2.33 4.48
CA ALA A 131 11.31 -2.28 3.50
C ALA A 131 12.53 -3.10 3.95
N HIS A 132 12.84 -3.05 5.23
CA HIS A 132 13.92 -3.84 5.82
C HIS A 132 13.66 -5.36 5.69
N GLU A 133 12.43 -5.80 5.88
CA GLU A 133 12.03 -7.21 5.68
C GLU A 133 12.13 -7.65 4.22
N GLN A 134 11.98 -6.73 3.24
CA GLN A 134 12.12 -7.03 1.81
C GLN A 134 13.57 -7.14 1.35
N ILE A 135 14.52 -6.67 2.14
CA ILE A 135 15.94 -6.79 1.83
C ILE A 135 16.35 -8.24 2.03
N ASN A 136 16.64 -8.93 0.92
CA ASN A 136 17.24 -10.24 0.98
C ASN A 136 18.70 -10.09 1.42
N MET A 137 18.98 -10.44 2.67
CA MET A 137 20.32 -10.31 3.28
C MET A 137 21.37 -11.14 2.54
N GLU A 138 21.02 -12.29 1.98
CA GLU A 138 21.94 -13.11 1.19
C GLU A 138 22.38 -12.38 -0.08
N THR A 139 21.42 -11.83 -0.83
CA THR A 139 21.71 -11.04 -2.05
C THR A 139 22.52 -9.78 -1.72
N HIS A 140 22.23 -9.15 -0.59
CA HIS A 140 23.01 -8.00 -0.13
C HIS A 140 24.45 -8.38 0.20
N TRP A 141 24.67 -9.47 0.93
CA TRP A 141 26.00 -9.95 1.25
C TRP A 141 26.79 -10.43 0.02
N ASP A 142 26.10 -11.05 -0.94
CA ASP A 142 26.72 -11.44 -2.22
C ASP A 142 27.15 -10.22 -3.03
N PHE A 143 26.32 -9.17 -3.05
CA PHE A 143 26.68 -7.90 -3.67
C PHE A 143 27.88 -7.26 -2.98
N VAL A 144 27.92 -7.23 -1.65
CA VAL A 144 29.04 -6.70 -0.86
C VAL A 144 30.32 -7.51 -1.14
N ARG A 145 30.26 -8.83 -1.07
CA ARG A 145 31.42 -9.70 -1.35
C ARG A 145 31.97 -9.48 -2.76
N THR A 146 31.10 -9.41 -3.76
CA THR A 146 31.48 -9.22 -5.16
C THR A 146 32.16 -7.87 -5.39
N ASN A 147 31.63 -6.81 -4.80
CA ASN A 147 32.18 -5.47 -4.99
C ASN A 147 33.41 -5.17 -4.12
N PHE A 148 33.49 -5.75 -2.93
CA PHE A 148 34.65 -5.56 -2.04
C PHE A 148 35.84 -6.50 -2.36
N SER A 149 35.59 -7.67 -2.95
CA SER A 149 36.67 -8.54 -3.42
C SER A 149 37.49 -7.94 -4.56
N THR A 150 36.88 -7.01 -5.30
CA THR A 150 37.56 -6.29 -6.39
C THR A 150 38.51 -5.18 -5.86
N LEU A 151 38.24 -4.65 -4.67
CA LEU A 151 39.07 -3.60 -4.04
C LEU A 151 40.36 -4.12 -3.40
N HIS A 152 40.47 -5.42 -3.11
CA HIS A 152 41.65 -6.03 -2.53
C HIS A 152 42.66 -6.61 -3.56
N ARG A 153 42.44 -6.35 -4.85
CA ARG A 153 43.34 -6.77 -5.94
C ARG A 153 44.08 -5.59 -6.60
N ILE A 154 44.20 -4.50 -5.89
CA ILE A 154 45.06 -3.39 -6.32
C ILE A 154 46.28 -3.37 -5.45
#